data_98d4b954bb9c6eaf41edddb57fb37c0d
#
_entry.id   98d4b954bb9c6eaf41edddb57fb37c0d
#
_cell.length_a   1.000
_cell.length_b   1.000
_cell.length_c   1.000
_cell.angle_alpha   90.00
_cell.angle_beta   90.00
_cell.angle_gamma   90.00
#
_symmetry.space_group_name_H-M   'P 1'
#
loop_
_entity.id
_entity.type
_entity.pdbx_description
1 polymer ?
#
loop_
_entity_poly.entity_id
_entity_poly.type
_entity_poly.pdbx_seq_one_letter_code
_entity_poly.pdbx_strand_id
1 'polypeptide(L)'
;LDLTGLESVEELCSRLKKYVIRSDMKEFYLCLCDEKKLFAYDDIKTNIREQAICEHYTQKVHIPLAYHDRKFDSYGKFPSKEILPYEMRNKLQKTFYIVTPIYYQKICYGYCVSDGSVFALKSELAYLWTVNISMALENIRKWKWINQMNEKINRMWKYDMLTQVFNRSGFFYSANAVVERIKGQHRRAFMIFLDIDGLKSVNDGLGHEVGDAFIREMADVIKASVPKDCLVMRYGCLLYTSPSP
;
A
#
# COMPACT_ATOMS: atom_id res chain seq x y z
N LEU A 1 22.04 -2.69 -15.52
CA LEU A 1 21.03 -1.99 -14.72
C LEU A 1 20.93 -2.65 -13.36
N ASP A 2 21.44 -2.01 -12.31
CA ASP A 2 21.14 -2.44 -10.94
C ASP A 2 19.88 -1.71 -10.45
N LEU A 3 18.75 -2.40 -10.51
CA LEU A 3 17.44 -1.95 -10.05
C LEU A 3 16.92 -2.81 -8.88
N THR A 4 17.84 -3.38 -8.09
CA THR A 4 17.49 -4.19 -6.92
C THR A 4 17.19 -3.35 -5.69
N GLY A 5 16.38 -3.86 -4.77
CA GLY A 5 16.10 -3.23 -3.48
C GLY A 5 15.36 -1.89 -3.55
N LEU A 6 14.56 -1.68 -4.61
CA LEU A 6 13.75 -0.47 -4.75
C LEU A 6 12.41 -0.62 -4.01
N GLU A 7 12.02 0.42 -3.29
CA GLU A 7 10.81 0.45 -2.51
C GLU A 7 9.73 1.36 -3.11
N SER A 8 10.11 2.21 -4.07
CA SER A 8 9.20 3.17 -4.70
C SER A 8 9.50 3.41 -6.18
N VAL A 9 8.49 3.94 -6.90
CA VAL A 9 8.61 4.35 -8.30
C VAL A 9 9.56 5.55 -8.42
N GLU A 10 9.60 6.41 -7.44
CA GLU A 10 10.49 7.58 -7.39
C GLU A 10 11.96 7.14 -7.35
N GLU A 11 12.28 6.12 -6.56
CA GLU A 11 13.63 5.54 -6.53
C GLU A 11 14.00 4.88 -7.84
N LEU A 12 13.07 4.14 -8.46
CA LEU A 12 13.23 3.59 -9.79
C LEU A 12 13.57 4.69 -10.79
N CYS A 13 12.78 5.75 -10.83
CA CYS A 13 13.01 6.90 -11.71
C CYS A 13 14.38 7.55 -11.45
N SER A 14 14.77 7.72 -10.19
CA SER A 14 16.07 8.28 -9.81
C SER A 14 17.23 7.44 -10.33
N ARG A 15 17.12 6.12 -10.24
CA ARG A 15 18.16 5.22 -10.81
C ARG A 15 18.15 5.22 -12.32
N LEU A 16 16.98 5.17 -12.95
CA LEU A 16 16.85 5.20 -14.43
C LEU A 16 17.47 6.46 -15.03
N LYS A 17 17.34 7.64 -14.39
CA LYS A 17 17.99 8.89 -14.85
C LYS A 17 19.47 8.71 -15.15
N LYS A 18 20.20 8.01 -14.28
CA LYS A 18 21.64 7.77 -14.45
C LYS A 18 21.96 6.94 -15.69
N TYR A 19 21.07 6.00 -16.04
CA TYR A 19 21.28 5.13 -17.20
C TYR A 19 20.82 5.80 -18.50
N VAL A 20 19.73 6.57 -18.47
CA VAL A 20 19.25 7.35 -19.60
C VAL A 20 20.31 8.36 -20.05
N ILE A 21 20.98 9.07 -19.12
CA ILE A 21 22.05 10.01 -19.47
C ILE A 21 23.26 9.29 -20.14
N ARG A 22 23.53 8.05 -19.73
CA ARG A 22 24.68 7.27 -20.28
C ARG A 22 24.36 6.57 -21.61
N SER A 23 23.07 6.52 -21.97
CA SER A 23 22.63 6.01 -23.27
C SER A 23 22.75 7.09 -24.34
N ASP A 24 22.64 6.69 -25.59
CA ASP A 24 22.58 7.60 -26.74
C ASP A 24 21.15 8.11 -27.01
N MET A 25 20.20 7.76 -26.14
CA MET A 25 18.82 8.23 -26.25
C MET A 25 18.72 9.72 -26.00
N LYS A 26 18.01 10.43 -26.88
CA LYS A 26 17.70 11.85 -26.73
C LYS A 26 16.34 12.08 -26.09
N GLU A 27 15.46 11.09 -26.22
CA GLU A 27 14.11 11.13 -25.69
C GLU A 27 13.72 9.76 -25.13
N PHE A 28 13.24 9.77 -23.89
CA PHE A 28 12.74 8.60 -23.21
C PHE A 28 11.59 8.95 -22.28
N TYR A 29 10.52 8.18 -22.34
CA TYR A 29 9.33 8.36 -21.52
C TYR A 29 8.93 7.03 -20.90
N LEU A 30 8.85 7.00 -19.57
CA LEU A 30 8.30 5.89 -18.83
C LEU A 30 6.83 6.20 -18.52
N CYS A 31 5.92 5.47 -19.14
CA CYS A 31 4.48 5.63 -18.97
C CYS A 31 3.95 4.47 -18.12
N LEU A 32 3.43 4.77 -16.93
CA LEU A 32 2.92 3.76 -16.01
C LEU A 32 1.40 3.82 -15.89
N CYS A 33 0.80 2.66 -15.75
CA CYS A 33 -0.61 2.50 -15.42
C CYS A 33 -0.95 3.14 -14.07
N ASP A 34 -2.23 3.36 -13.78
CA ASP A 34 -2.67 3.98 -12.53
C ASP A 34 -2.19 3.16 -11.33
N GLU A 35 -1.36 3.77 -10.49
CA GLU A 35 -0.76 3.14 -9.31
C GLU A 35 -1.81 2.59 -8.34
N LYS A 36 -2.96 3.25 -8.20
CA LYS A 36 -4.05 2.74 -7.37
C LYS A 36 -4.55 1.38 -7.83
N LYS A 37 -4.49 1.09 -9.14
CA LYS A 37 -4.87 -0.21 -9.69
C LYS A 37 -3.72 -1.20 -9.68
N LEU A 38 -2.49 -0.75 -9.91
CA LEU A 38 -1.30 -1.61 -9.89
C LEU A 38 -0.95 -2.10 -8.50
N PHE A 39 -1.15 -1.26 -7.49
CA PHE A 39 -0.76 -1.52 -6.10
C PHE A 39 -1.97 -1.69 -5.17
N ALA A 40 -3.21 -1.69 -5.70
CA ALA A 40 -4.39 -2.02 -4.92
C ALA A 40 -4.37 -3.52 -4.61
N TYR A 41 -4.39 -3.81 -3.33
CA TYR A 41 -4.77 -5.12 -2.82
C TYR A 41 -6.16 -4.95 -2.24
N ASP A 42 -7.15 -5.52 -2.90
CA ASP A 42 -8.50 -5.57 -2.37
C ASP A 42 -8.51 -6.33 -1.04
N ASP A 43 -9.34 -5.83 -0.12
CA ASP A 43 -9.55 -6.42 1.18
C ASP A 43 -9.85 -7.92 1.09
N ILE A 44 -9.39 -8.66 2.11
CA ILE A 44 -9.45 -10.13 2.28
C ILE A 44 -10.82 -10.78 1.97
N LYS A 45 -11.85 -10.01 1.66
CA LYS A 45 -13.20 -10.51 1.32
C LYS A 45 -13.35 -11.05 -0.11
N THR A 46 -12.44 -10.70 -1.00
CA THR A 46 -12.41 -11.28 -2.35
C THR A 46 -11.44 -12.45 -2.37
N ASN A 47 -11.97 -13.62 -2.76
CA ASN A 47 -11.18 -14.83 -2.96
C ASN A 47 -9.88 -14.50 -3.69
N ILE A 48 -8.75 -15.06 -3.20
CA ILE A 48 -7.39 -14.95 -3.75
C ILE A 48 -7.32 -15.15 -5.30
N ARG A 49 -8.40 -15.63 -5.92
CA ARG A 49 -8.52 -15.89 -7.36
C ARG A 49 -8.96 -14.72 -8.23
N GLU A 50 -9.50 -13.65 -7.65
CA GLU A 50 -9.97 -12.46 -8.37
C GLU A 50 -9.21 -11.19 -7.96
N GLN A 51 -7.89 -11.28 -7.79
CA GLN A 51 -7.06 -10.09 -7.86
C GLN A 51 -7.31 -9.50 -9.24
N ALA A 52 -7.77 -8.25 -9.29
CA ALA A 52 -7.88 -7.50 -10.53
C ALA A 52 -6.47 -7.32 -11.11
N ILE A 53 -5.95 -8.39 -11.70
CA ILE A 53 -4.69 -8.39 -12.44
C ILE A 53 -4.93 -7.41 -13.57
N CYS A 54 -4.19 -6.33 -13.60
CA CYS A 54 -4.24 -5.37 -14.68
C CYS A 54 -3.62 -6.02 -15.92
N GLU A 55 -4.38 -6.92 -16.58
CA GLU A 55 -3.92 -7.64 -17.79
C GLU A 55 -3.76 -6.69 -18.98
N HIS A 56 -4.40 -5.51 -18.91
CA HIS A 56 -4.39 -4.52 -19.96
C HIS A 56 -4.03 -3.14 -19.43
N TYR A 57 -3.73 -2.21 -20.30
CA TYR A 57 -3.50 -0.81 -19.93
C TYR A 57 -4.72 -0.23 -19.22
N THR A 58 -4.46 0.53 -18.16
CA THR A 58 -5.52 1.32 -17.52
C THR A 58 -6.00 2.42 -18.47
N GLN A 59 -7.25 2.89 -18.30
CA GLN A 59 -7.79 3.99 -19.14
C GLN A 59 -6.93 5.25 -19.08
N LYS A 60 -6.25 5.47 -17.96
CA LYS A 60 -5.29 6.57 -17.78
C LYS A 60 -3.95 6.01 -17.37
N VAL A 61 -2.90 6.62 -17.89
CA VAL A 61 -1.50 6.41 -17.53
C VAL A 61 -0.89 7.75 -17.12
N HIS A 62 0.26 7.71 -16.45
CA HIS A 62 1.03 8.90 -16.09
C HIS A 62 2.49 8.71 -16.46
N ILE A 63 3.26 9.78 -16.53
CA ILE A 63 4.69 9.73 -16.88
C ILE A 63 5.50 10.16 -15.66
N PRO A 64 5.97 9.23 -14.81
CA PRO A 64 6.83 9.55 -13.68
C PRO A 64 8.24 9.96 -14.11
N LEU A 65 8.66 9.58 -15.31
CA LEU A 65 9.96 9.92 -15.87
C LEU A 65 9.83 10.24 -17.36
N ALA A 66 10.09 11.48 -17.72
CA ALA A 66 10.29 11.96 -19.08
C ALA A 66 11.71 12.50 -19.21
N TYR A 67 12.38 12.21 -20.32
CA TYR A 67 13.66 12.77 -20.70
C TYR A 67 13.59 13.32 -22.11
N HIS A 68 13.74 14.61 -22.25
CA HIS A 68 13.79 15.32 -23.53
C HIS A 68 14.58 16.62 -23.38
N ASP A 69 15.18 17.11 -24.43
CA ASP A 69 15.99 18.32 -24.44
C ASP A 69 17.06 18.37 -23.32
N ARG A 70 17.62 17.20 -22.99
CA ARG A 70 18.60 17.01 -21.88
C ARG A 70 18.05 17.35 -20.48
N LYS A 71 16.72 17.36 -20.32
CA LYS A 71 16.03 17.63 -19.05
C LYS A 71 15.16 16.46 -18.65
N PHE A 72 14.96 16.36 -17.35
CA PHE A 72 14.02 15.38 -16.78
C PHE A 72 12.79 16.10 -16.26
N ASP A 73 11.63 15.56 -16.63
CA ASP A 73 10.33 16.02 -16.20
C ASP A 73 9.43 14.85 -15.79
N SER A 74 8.26 15.17 -15.26
CA SER A 74 7.19 14.22 -14.99
C SER A 74 5.85 14.82 -15.37
N TYR A 75 4.90 14.00 -15.81
CA TYR A 75 3.60 14.46 -16.26
C TYR A 75 2.48 13.66 -15.60
N GLY A 76 1.41 14.35 -15.29
CA GLY A 76 0.23 13.78 -14.65
C GLY A 76 -0.51 12.76 -15.53
N LYS A 77 -1.72 12.40 -15.10
CA LYS A 77 -2.53 11.37 -15.77
C LYS A 77 -3.11 11.87 -17.08
N PHE A 78 -3.01 11.04 -18.12
CA PHE A 78 -3.61 11.26 -19.44
C PHE A 78 -4.23 9.96 -19.98
N PRO A 79 -5.10 10.01 -21.01
CA PRO A 79 -5.70 8.81 -21.60
C PRO A 79 -4.66 7.90 -22.24
N SER A 80 -4.65 6.61 -21.88
CA SER A 80 -3.65 5.65 -22.41
C SER A 80 -3.70 5.48 -23.94
N LYS A 81 -4.86 5.69 -24.56
CA LYS A 81 -5.05 5.66 -26.02
C LYS A 81 -4.22 6.71 -26.78
N GLU A 82 -3.73 7.72 -26.10
CA GLU A 82 -2.95 8.80 -26.71
C GLU A 82 -1.46 8.48 -26.82
N ILE A 83 -0.98 7.42 -26.18
CA ILE A 83 0.43 7.02 -26.06
C ILE A 83 1.28 8.07 -25.34
N LEU A 84 1.22 9.33 -25.73
CA LEU A 84 1.83 10.50 -25.09
C LEU A 84 0.84 11.67 -25.11
N PRO A 85 0.89 12.58 -24.13
CA PRO A 85 0.08 13.79 -24.13
C PRO A 85 0.24 14.60 -25.41
N TYR A 86 -0.83 15.22 -25.87
CA TYR A 86 -0.85 16.01 -27.12
C TYR A 86 0.27 17.05 -27.17
N GLU A 87 0.50 17.76 -26.07
CA GLU A 87 1.54 18.78 -25.97
C GLU A 87 2.96 18.24 -26.17
N MET A 88 3.18 16.99 -25.79
CA MET A 88 4.46 16.30 -25.98
C MET A 88 4.61 15.81 -27.41
N ARG A 89 3.56 15.23 -27.97
CA ARG A 89 3.59 14.74 -29.37
C ARG A 89 4.01 15.80 -30.37
N ASN A 90 3.57 17.03 -30.15
CA ASN A 90 3.92 18.15 -31.02
C ASN A 90 5.38 18.64 -30.86
N LYS A 91 6.05 18.24 -29.79
CA LYS A 91 7.45 18.57 -29.51
C LYS A 91 8.43 17.47 -29.92
N LEU A 92 7.92 16.31 -30.33
CA LEU A 92 8.77 15.19 -30.73
C LEU A 92 9.64 15.56 -31.94
N GLN A 93 10.94 15.32 -31.81
CA GLN A 93 11.94 15.76 -32.79
C GLN A 93 12.37 14.67 -33.77
N LYS A 94 11.98 13.42 -33.51
CA LYS A 94 12.41 12.27 -34.31
C LYS A 94 11.38 11.80 -35.31
N THR A 95 11.85 11.15 -36.36
CA THR A 95 11.00 10.60 -37.43
C THR A 95 10.19 9.39 -36.97
N PHE A 96 10.71 8.64 -35.99
CA PHE A 96 10.02 7.48 -35.44
C PHE A 96 10.38 7.27 -33.97
N TYR A 97 9.46 6.64 -33.25
CA TYR A 97 9.60 6.26 -31.85
C TYR A 97 9.26 4.79 -31.70
N ILE A 98 9.89 4.17 -30.71
CA ILE A 98 9.67 2.77 -30.35
C ILE A 98 8.84 2.76 -29.05
N VAL A 99 7.69 2.10 -29.10
CA VAL A 99 6.85 1.87 -27.90
C VAL A 99 7.07 0.45 -27.46
N THR A 100 7.61 0.29 -26.26
CA THR A 100 7.91 -1.02 -25.69
C THR A 100 7.05 -1.26 -24.46
N PRO A 101 6.17 -2.27 -24.47
CA PRO A 101 5.31 -2.56 -23.31
C PRO A 101 6.13 -3.12 -22.15
N ILE A 102 5.68 -2.82 -20.94
CA ILE A 102 6.28 -3.27 -19.69
C ILE A 102 5.32 -4.25 -19.04
N TYR A 103 5.68 -5.54 -19.09
CA TYR A 103 4.90 -6.61 -18.53
C TYR A 103 5.75 -7.47 -17.58
N TYR A 104 5.12 -7.96 -16.53
CA TYR A 104 5.64 -9.06 -15.75
C TYR A 104 4.55 -10.13 -15.65
N GLN A 105 4.79 -11.29 -16.28
CA GLN A 105 3.78 -12.33 -16.44
C GLN A 105 2.50 -11.77 -17.10
N LYS A 106 1.37 -11.77 -16.37
CA LYS A 106 0.08 -11.25 -16.84
C LYS A 106 -0.19 -9.79 -16.44
N ILE A 107 0.72 -9.15 -15.69
CA ILE A 107 0.51 -7.80 -15.19
C ILE A 107 1.10 -6.80 -16.15
N CYS A 108 0.27 -5.87 -16.64
CA CYS A 108 0.68 -4.74 -17.44
C CYS A 108 1.02 -3.55 -16.54
N TYR A 109 2.28 -3.17 -16.50
CA TYR A 109 2.74 -1.99 -15.75
C TYR A 109 2.63 -0.70 -16.54
N GLY A 110 2.63 -0.78 -17.85
CA GLY A 110 2.64 0.35 -18.75
C GLY A 110 3.54 0.12 -19.96
N TYR A 111 4.21 1.17 -20.41
CA TYR A 111 5.11 1.11 -21.56
C TYR A 111 6.19 2.18 -21.46
N CYS A 112 7.29 1.95 -22.19
CA CYS A 112 8.29 2.97 -22.48
C CYS A 112 8.10 3.50 -23.89
N VAL A 113 8.37 4.78 -24.10
CA VAL A 113 8.53 5.38 -25.42
C VAL A 113 9.95 5.90 -25.51
N SER A 114 10.69 5.52 -26.54
CA SER A 114 12.06 5.97 -26.78
C SER A 114 12.23 6.42 -28.23
N ASP A 115 13.17 7.32 -28.46
CA ASP A 115 13.56 7.67 -29.82
C ASP A 115 14.24 6.50 -30.53
N GLY A 116 14.34 6.57 -31.85
CA GLY A 116 15.01 5.57 -32.68
C GLY A 116 16.54 5.61 -32.62
N SER A 117 17.12 5.77 -31.41
CA SER A 117 18.56 5.74 -31.19
C SER A 117 19.16 4.36 -31.45
N VAL A 118 20.50 4.29 -31.56
CA VAL A 118 21.21 3.01 -31.70
C VAL A 118 20.93 2.07 -30.55
N PHE A 119 20.79 2.61 -29.33
CA PHE A 119 20.42 1.81 -28.16
C PHE A 119 19.05 1.14 -28.33
N ALA A 120 18.03 1.90 -28.74
CA ALA A 120 16.68 1.38 -28.93
C ALA A 120 16.57 0.39 -30.10
N LEU A 121 17.42 0.53 -31.12
CA LEU A 121 17.49 -0.38 -32.28
C LEU A 121 18.25 -1.68 -31.96
N LYS A 122 19.12 -1.71 -30.94
CA LYS A 122 19.74 -2.93 -30.44
C LYS A 122 18.73 -3.69 -29.58
N SER A 123 17.98 -4.57 -30.22
CA SER A 123 16.86 -5.31 -29.63
C SER A 123 17.19 -5.98 -28.30
N GLU A 124 18.40 -6.51 -28.14
CA GLU A 124 18.84 -7.19 -26.91
C GLU A 124 18.95 -6.21 -25.72
N LEU A 125 19.54 -5.03 -25.93
CA LEU A 125 19.68 -4.03 -24.86
C LEU A 125 18.33 -3.43 -24.45
N ALA A 126 17.50 -3.09 -25.42
CA ALA A 126 16.17 -2.57 -25.17
C ALA A 126 15.30 -3.61 -24.44
N TYR A 127 15.39 -4.88 -24.84
CA TYR A 127 14.71 -5.98 -24.17
C TYR A 127 15.18 -6.12 -22.71
N LEU A 128 16.49 -6.16 -22.47
CA LEU A 128 17.05 -6.24 -21.11
C LEU A 128 16.61 -5.06 -20.22
N TRP A 129 16.53 -3.87 -20.78
CA TRP A 129 16.00 -2.71 -20.06
C TRP A 129 14.55 -2.91 -19.64
N THR A 130 13.71 -3.32 -20.57
CA THR A 130 12.29 -3.55 -20.31
C THR A 130 12.09 -4.64 -19.25
N VAL A 131 12.83 -5.74 -19.35
CA VAL A 131 12.78 -6.83 -18.36
C VAL A 131 13.21 -6.33 -16.98
N ASN A 132 14.31 -5.59 -16.88
CA ASN A 132 14.79 -5.07 -15.60
C ASN A 132 13.80 -4.06 -14.98
N ILE A 133 13.20 -3.18 -15.78
CA ILE A 133 12.17 -2.25 -15.32
C ILE A 133 10.93 -3.01 -14.84
N SER A 134 10.50 -4.03 -15.60
CA SER A 134 9.36 -4.87 -15.23
C SER A 134 9.60 -5.60 -13.90
N MET A 135 10.79 -6.18 -13.73
CA MET A 135 11.17 -6.85 -12.47
C MET A 135 11.24 -5.87 -11.30
N ALA A 136 11.78 -4.67 -11.51
CA ALA A 136 11.83 -3.64 -10.47
C ALA A 136 10.43 -3.19 -10.04
N LEU A 137 9.52 -2.97 -10.97
CA LEU A 137 8.13 -2.61 -10.68
C LEU A 137 7.40 -3.72 -9.93
N GLU A 138 7.61 -4.98 -10.32
CA GLU A 138 7.06 -6.12 -9.60
C GLU A 138 7.62 -6.24 -8.18
N ASN A 139 8.91 -5.99 -7.97
CA ASN A 139 9.51 -5.99 -6.64
C ASN A 139 8.93 -4.87 -5.77
N ILE A 140 8.77 -3.65 -6.30
CA ILE A 140 8.09 -2.54 -5.61
C ILE A 140 6.65 -2.93 -5.24
N ARG A 141 5.92 -3.57 -6.15
CA ARG A 141 4.56 -4.05 -5.90
C ARG A 141 4.52 -5.06 -4.75
N LYS A 142 5.39 -6.06 -4.78
CA LYS A 142 5.51 -7.09 -3.73
C LYS A 142 5.90 -6.47 -2.39
N TRP A 143 6.86 -5.56 -2.39
CA TRP A 143 7.30 -4.87 -1.17
C TRP A 143 6.16 -4.07 -0.53
N LYS A 144 5.43 -3.27 -1.31
CA LYS A 144 4.25 -2.55 -0.83
C LYS A 144 3.20 -3.50 -0.24
N TRP A 145 2.95 -4.62 -0.90
CA TRP A 145 2.01 -5.63 -0.40
C TRP A 145 2.46 -6.26 0.94
N ILE A 146 3.71 -6.68 1.02
CA ILE A 146 4.26 -7.28 2.25
C ILE A 146 4.13 -6.29 3.41
N ASN A 147 4.43 -5.02 3.19
CA ASN A 147 4.32 -3.99 4.23
C ASN A 147 2.86 -3.77 4.67
N GLN A 148 1.92 -3.71 3.74
CA GLN A 148 0.49 -3.61 4.07
C GLN A 148 0.01 -4.83 4.87
N MET A 149 0.45 -6.04 4.49
CA MET A 149 0.12 -7.25 5.24
C MET A 149 0.73 -7.25 6.63
N ASN A 150 1.99 -6.82 6.78
CA ASN A 150 2.64 -6.69 8.07
C ASN A 150 1.92 -5.68 8.98
N GLU A 151 1.50 -4.54 8.43
CA GLU A 151 0.69 -3.57 9.18
C GLU A 151 -0.64 -4.18 9.63
N LYS A 152 -1.30 -4.93 8.76
CA LYS A 152 -2.57 -5.60 9.06
C LYS A 152 -2.40 -6.67 10.14
N ILE A 153 -1.36 -7.51 10.02
CA ILE A 153 -0.99 -8.50 11.03
C ILE A 153 -0.70 -7.81 12.37
N ASN A 154 0.08 -6.74 12.37
CA ASN A 154 0.40 -5.98 13.56
C ASN A 154 -0.85 -5.37 14.23
N ARG A 155 -1.81 -4.88 13.44
CA ARG A 155 -3.10 -4.42 13.95
C ARG A 155 -3.90 -5.55 14.59
N MET A 156 -4.05 -6.69 13.89
CA MET A 156 -4.77 -7.86 14.41
C MET A 156 -4.12 -8.42 15.67
N TRP A 157 -2.79 -8.36 15.75
CA TRP A 157 -2.05 -8.82 16.95
C TRP A 157 -2.25 -7.89 18.15
N LYS A 158 -2.41 -6.57 17.93
CA LYS A 158 -2.51 -5.57 19.00
C LYS A 158 -3.93 -5.21 19.40
N TYR A 159 -4.88 -5.23 18.47
CA TYR A 159 -6.20 -4.65 18.66
C TYR A 159 -7.31 -5.69 18.53
N ASP A 160 -8.39 -5.48 19.28
CA ASP A 160 -9.64 -6.22 19.12
C ASP A 160 -10.35 -5.76 17.84
N MET A 161 -10.76 -6.72 17.00
CA MET A 161 -11.32 -6.42 15.67
C MET A 161 -12.68 -5.74 15.73
N LEU A 162 -13.45 -5.95 16.79
CA LEU A 162 -14.76 -5.36 16.96
C LEU A 162 -14.69 -3.91 17.44
N THR A 163 -13.86 -3.67 18.47
CA THR A 163 -13.85 -2.40 19.22
C THR A 163 -12.65 -1.52 18.92
N GLN A 164 -11.64 -2.03 18.22
CA GLN A 164 -10.39 -1.30 17.93
C GLN A 164 -9.68 -0.74 19.17
N VAL A 165 -9.98 -1.27 20.38
CA VAL A 165 -9.14 -1.10 21.56
C VAL A 165 -8.08 -2.22 21.58
N PHE A 166 -7.12 -2.14 22.49
CA PHE A 166 -6.15 -3.22 22.61
C PHE A 166 -6.85 -4.55 22.89
N ASN A 167 -6.40 -5.61 22.25
CA ASN A 167 -6.67 -6.97 22.70
C ASN A 167 -5.73 -7.33 23.85
N ARG A 168 -5.87 -8.53 24.39
CA ARG A 168 -5.03 -9.01 25.51
C ARG A 168 -3.53 -8.91 25.21
N SER A 169 -3.09 -9.39 24.04
CA SER A 169 -1.67 -9.39 23.63
C SER A 169 -1.11 -7.98 23.49
N GLY A 170 -1.84 -7.10 22.78
CA GLY A 170 -1.45 -5.71 22.57
C GLY A 170 -1.40 -4.91 23.87
N PHE A 171 -2.34 -5.17 24.79
CA PHE A 171 -2.34 -4.52 26.10
C PHE A 171 -1.09 -4.89 26.92
N PHE A 172 -0.80 -6.18 27.10
CA PHE A 172 0.35 -6.60 27.90
C PHE A 172 1.68 -6.12 27.30
N TYR A 173 1.80 -6.13 25.98
CA TYR A 173 2.98 -5.57 25.31
C TYR A 173 3.14 -4.07 25.60
N SER A 174 2.06 -3.30 25.50
CA SER A 174 2.08 -1.85 25.72
C SER A 174 2.18 -1.49 27.19
N ALA A 175 1.58 -2.29 28.09
CA ALA A 175 1.58 -2.07 29.52
C ALA A 175 2.98 -2.12 30.13
N ASN A 176 3.88 -2.98 29.62
CA ASN A 176 5.25 -3.05 30.12
C ASN A 176 5.97 -1.70 30.04
N ALA A 177 5.87 -1.00 28.91
CA ALA A 177 6.47 0.31 28.75
C ALA A 177 5.84 1.37 29.67
N VAL A 178 4.53 1.28 29.90
CA VAL A 178 3.82 2.18 30.82
C VAL A 178 4.25 1.93 32.26
N VAL A 179 4.35 0.66 32.68
CA VAL A 179 4.79 0.28 34.03
C VAL A 179 6.21 0.77 34.31
N GLU A 180 7.16 0.59 33.37
CA GLU A 180 8.52 1.07 33.54
C GLU A 180 8.59 2.61 33.65
N ARG A 181 7.79 3.32 32.85
CA ARG A 181 7.68 4.78 32.93
C ARG A 181 7.11 5.24 34.29
N ILE A 182 6.08 4.57 34.81
CA ILE A 182 5.46 4.88 36.09
C ILE A 182 6.42 4.64 37.24
N LYS A 183 7.15 3.52 37.23
CA LYS A 183 8.20 3.21 38.23
C LYS A 183 9.27 4.31 38.25
N GLY A 184 9.77 4.69 37.08
CA GLY A 184 10.81 5.73 36.97
C GLY A 184 10.37 7.12 37.43
N GLN A 185 9.06 7.41 37.40
CA GLN A 185 8.50 8.68 37.82
C GLN A 185 7.89 8.66 39.23
N HIS A 186 7.99 7.55 39.96
CA HIS A 186 7.36 7.34 41.27
C HIS A 186 5.84 7.65 41.29
N ARG A 187 5.17 7.41 40.15
CA ARG A 187 3.71 7.62 40.01
C ARG A 187 2.92 6.37 40.36
N ARG A 188 1.60 6.55 40.56
CA ARG A 188 0.66 5.45 40.76
C ARG A 188 -0.17 5.26 39.51
N ALA A 189 -0.57 4.02 39.22
CA ALA A 189 -1.56 3.65 38.20
C ALA A 189 -2.72 2.90 38.85
N PHE A 190 -3.87 2.99 38.22
CA PHE A 190 -5.06 2.24 38.57
C PHE A 190 -5.42 1.34 37.39
N MET A 191 -5.89 0.13 37.69
CA MET A 191 -6.51 -0.76 36.73
C MET A 191 -7.99 -0.86 37.05
N ILE A 192 -8.83 -0.61 36.04
CA ILE A 192 -10.29 -0.63 36.19
C ILE A 192 -10.83 -1.73 35.30
N PHE A 193 -11.67 -2.58 35.85
CA PHE A 193 -12.42 -3.59 35.12
C PHE A 193 -13.86 -3.10 34.96
N LEU A 194 -14.36 -3.13 33.73
CA LEU A 194 -15.73 -2.76 33.38
C LEU A 194 -16.41 -3.97 32.75
N ASP A 195 -17.65 -4.22 33.14
CA ASP A 195 -18.50 -5.25 32.55
C ASP A 195 -19.81 -4.64 32.04
N ILE A 196 -20.41 -5.27 31.05
CA ILE A 196 -21.67 -4.79 30.43
C ILE A 196 -22.80 -5.68 30.94
N ASP A 197 -23.60 -5.11 31.85
CA ASP A 197 -24.78 -5.78 32.35
C ASP A 197 -25.84 -5.97 31.28
N GLY A 198 -26.44 -7.14 31.26
CA GLY A 198 -27.59 -7.44 30.38
C GLY A 198 -27.27 -7.65 28.89
N LEU A 199 -25.98 -7.71 28.49
CA LEU A 199 -25.59 -7.92 27.09
C LEU A 199 -26.18 -9.22 26.50
N LYS A 200 -26.30 -10.26 27.32
CA LYS A 200 -26.95 -11.52 26.89
C LYS A 200 -28.39 -11.29 26.51
N SER A 201 -29.16 -10.55 27.32
CA SER A 201 -30.56 -10.23 27.02
C SER A 201 -30.71 -9.41 25.74
N VAL A 202 -29.77 -8.53 25.46
CA VAL A 202 -29.73 -7.76 24.21
C VAL A 202 -29.49 -8.71 23.02
N ASN A 203 -28.52 -9.61 23.13
CA ASN A 203 -28.23 -10.58 22.08
C ASN A 203 -29.40 -11.54 21.82
N ASP A 204 -30.01 -12.04 22.88
CA ASP A 204 -31.14 -13.00 22.78
C ASP A 204 -32.42 -12.33 22.25
N GLY A 205 -32.64 -11.03 22.55
CA GLY A 205 -33.82 -10.30 22.13
C GLY A 205 -33.69 -9.57 20.81
N LEU A 206 -32.54 -8.99 20.50
CA LEU A 206 -32.30 -8.08 19.37
C LEU A 206 -31.26 -8.60 18.37
N GLY A 207 -30.61 -9.72 18.69
CA GLY A 207 -29.61 -10.34 17.82
C GLY A 207 -28.18 -9.86 18.09
N HIS A 208 -27.21 -10.68 17.66
CA HIS A 208 -25.78 -10.43 17.88
C HIS A 208 -25.26 -9.14 17.22
N GLU A 209 -25.83 -8.70 16.11
CA GLU A 209 -25.40 -7.46 15.43
C GLU A 209 -25.66 -6.24 16.29
N VAL A 210 -26.80 -6.22 17.03
CA VAL A 210 -27.13 -5.14 17.96
C VAL A 210 -26.21 -5.18 19.19
N GLY A 211 -25.94 -6.37 19.72
CA GLY A 211 -24.98 -6.56 20.81
C GLY A 211 -23.56 -6.11 20.42
N ASP A 212 -23.13 -6.44 19.22
CA ASP A 212 -21.84 -5.97 18.69
C ASP A 212 -21.78 -4.45 18.53
N ALA A 213 -22.87 -3.83 18.07
CA ALA A 213 -22.98 -2.35 18.03
C ALA A 213 -22.88 -1.73 19.43
N PHE A 214 -23.55 -2.34 20.41
CA PHE A 214 -23.50 -1.88 21.79
C PHE A 214 -22.08 -1.97 22.39
N ILE A 215 -21.37 -3.07 22.11
CA ILE A 215 -19.97 -3.25 22.56
C ILE A 215 -19.06 -2.20 21.92
N ARG A 216 -19.25 -1.86 20.62
CA ARG A 216 -18.47 -0.82 19.95
C ARG A 216 -18.69 0.56 20.57
N GLU A 217 -19.97 0.93 20.76
CA GLU A 217 -20.33 2.20 21.36
C GLU A 217 -19.74 2.37 22.75
N MET A 218 -19.83 1.31 23.59
CA MET A 218 -19.24 1.31 24.92
C MET A 218 -17.71 1.51 24.87
N ALA A 219 -17.02 0.85 23.95
CA ALA A 219 -15.59 1.01 23.80
C ALA A 219 -15.23 2.46 23.38
N ASP A 220 -16.01 3.07 22.51
CA ASP A 220 -15.80 4.45 22.06
C ASP A 220 -16.09 5.47 23.18
N VAL A 221 -17.11 5.25 23.97
CA VAL A 221 -17.38 6.05 25.19
C VAL A 221 -16.22 5.96 26.20
N ILE A 222 -15.72 4.75 26.47
CA ILE A 222 -14.58 4.57 27.35
C ILE A 222 -13.34 5.29 26.82
N LYS A 223 -13.01 5.13 25.53
CA LYS A 223 -11.89 5.86 24.90
C LYS A 223 -12.01 7.37 25.03
N ALA A 224 -13.21 7.89 24.83
CA ALA A 224 -13.47 9.33 24.93
C ALA A 224 -13.39 9.86 26.37
N SER A 225 -13.63 8.98 27.36
CA SER A 225 -13.68 9.34 28.78
C SER A 225 -12.34 9.26 29.50
N VAL A 226 -11.34 8.60 28.92
CA VAL A 226 -10.02 8.45 29.56
C VAL A 226 -8.96 9.33 28.89
N PRO A 227 -7.91 9.74 29.61
CA PRO A 227 -6.76 10.43 29.03
C PRO A 227 -6.09 9.62 27.91
N LYS A 228 -5.47 10.30 26.94
CA LYS A 228 -4.85 9.66 25.75
C LYS A 228 -3.69 8.71 26.10
N ASP A 229 -3.08 8.84 27.25
CA ASP A 229 -2.01 7.96 27.74
C ASP A 229 -2.53 6.73 28.51
N CYS A 230 -3.82 6.58 28.68
CA CYS A 230 -4.44 5.40 29.24
C CYS A 230 -4.53 4.29 28.21
N LEU A 231 -4.30 3.06 28.66
CA LEU A 231 -4.47 1.86 27.84
C LEU A 231 -5.89 1.31 28.08
N VAL A 232 -6.67 1.21 27.01
CA VAL A 232 -8.00 0.60 27.04
C VAL A 232 -7.93 -0.73 26.32
N MET A 233 -8.40 -1.81 26.92
CA MET A 233 -8.42 -3.12 26.29
C MET A 233 -9.76 -3.83 26.45
N ARG A 234 -10.04 -4.73 25.53
CA ARG A 234 -11.09 -5.72 25.66
C ARG A 234 -10.46 -7.05 26.07
N TYR A 235 -10.89 -7.56 27.21
CA TYR A 235 -10.39 -8.82 27.76
C TYR A 235 -11.34 -9.98 27.38
N GLY A 236 -11.08 -10.65 26.25
CA GLY A 236 -11.87 -11.76 25.74
C GLY A 236 -13.26 -11.35 25.22
N CYS A 237 -14.11 -12.31 24.95
CA CYS A 237 -15.54 -12.06 25.03
C CYS A 237 -15.83 -11.71 26.48
N LEU A 238 -16.36 -10.53 26.75
CA LEU A 238 -16.88 -10.13 28.07
C LEU A 238 -18.10 -10.99 28.48
N LEU A 239 -18.05 -12.24 28.17
CA LEU A 239 -19.03 -13.27 28.39
C LEU A 239 -18.36 -14.47 29.03
N TYR A 240 -17.44 -14.25 29.95
CA TYR A 240 -17.12 -15.30 30.88
C TYR A 240 -18.16 -15.24 32.04
N THR A 241 -19.31 -15.79 31.78
CA THR A 241 -20.07 -16.36 32.89
C THR A 241 -19.25 -17.51 33.36
N SER A 242 -18.55 -17.33 34.49
CA SER A 242 -18.15 -18.43 35.35
C SER A 242 -19.40 -19.26 35.58
N PRO A 243 -19.39 -20.57 35.35
CA PRO A 243 -20.45 -21.40 35.88
C PRO A 243 -20.32 -21.27 37.39
N SER A 244 -21.30 -20.64 38.00
CA SER A 244 -21.50 -20.69 39.45
C SER A 244 -21.83 -22.14 39.80
N PRO A 245 -21.25 -22.70 40.88
CA PRO A 245 -21.53 -24.06 41.32
C PRO A 245 -23.00 -24.27 41.66
#